data_910a5f64617729e50ddd5a5b73d98d0b
#
_entry.id   910a5f64617729e50ddd5a5b73d98d0b
#
_cell.length_a   1.000
_cell.length_b   1.000
_cell.length_c   1.000
_cell.angle_alpha   90.00
_cell.angle_beta   90.00
_cell.angle_gamma   90.00
#
_symmetry.space_group_name_H-M   'P 1'
#
loop_
_entity.id
_entity.type
_entity.pdbx_description
1 polymer ?
#
loop_
_entity_poly.entity_id
_entity_poly.type
_entity_poly.pdbx_seq_one_letter_code
_entity_poly.pdbx_strand_id
1 'polypeptide(L)'
;MSFDNIQNTPMSKAQIAEYLQRIEARWPDGTPAGSTAPKNSTATAGGPSGSDAASPGSSADAASNAGIDLADPAAGADLNAGAEPVAPRPKNAGLNLGYLTHLQAQHISHIPFENLDIMAGKPISLDRSDLFHKIITCRRGGVCSELNTLYNWLLESLGFNVTSYSARIIASTAPVQMRSHRIIGVHMQNGTFLSDVGFNFDHHRIPLQLEADLVQYDGECEYKLARDDFWGWLMWQHRPNLGWRRKLGFTEEPQIDLDFVAPTFFAANHPDSRINKATKVSVHRDGRFYAIRSGAFLTENGGEEEIIEKITSKEQELKLIREFFLLPV
;
A
#
# COMPACT_ATOMS: atom_id res chain seq x y z
N MET A 1 4.16 -11.38 -21.32
CA MET A 1 3.43 -11.77 -20.10
C MET A 1 2.09 -11.05 -20.14
N SER A 2 0.98 -11.74 -20.00
CA SER A 2 -0.36 -11.10 -19.96
C SER A 2 -0.49 -10.36 -18.65
N PHE A 3 -0.92 -9.10 -18.67
CA PHE A 3 -1.15 -8.27 -17.47
C PHE A 3 -2.13 -8.90 -16.49
N ASP A 4 -3.04 -9.75 -16.97
CA ASP A 4 -4.08 -10.41 -16.14
C ASP A 4 -3.53 -11.41 -15.12
N ASN A 5 -2.35 -11.99 -15.35
CA ASN A 5 -1.78 -13.01 -14.47
C ASN A 5 -0.95 -12.44 -13.29
N ILE A 6 -0.53 -11.18 -13.37
CA ILE A 6 0.37 -10.59 -12.35
C ILE A 6 -0.43 -9.96 -11.21
N GLN A 7 -1.60 -9.38 -11.50
CA GLN A 7 -2.40 -8.65 -10.51
C GLN A 7 -3.31 -9.52 -9.63
N ASN A 8 -3.60 -10.76 -10.03
CA ASN A 8 -4.55 -11.62 -9.31
C ASN A 8 -3.91 -12.73 -8.46
N THR A 9 -2.57 -12.84 -8.47
CA THR A 9 -1.91 -13.87 -7.66
C THR A 9 -1.77 -13.39 -6.21
N PRO A 10 -2.40 -14.06 -5.24
CA PRO A 10 -2.23 -13.71 -3.83
C PRO A 10 -0.80 -14.00 -3.37
N MET A 11 -0.38 -13.36 -2.28
CA MET A 11 0.86 -13.72 -1.59
C MET A 11 0.81 -15.19 -1.16
N SER A 12 1.93 -15.89 -1.30
CA SER A 12 2.11 -17.19 -0.65
C SER A 12 2.07 -17.04 0.87
N LYS A 13 1.79 -18.13 1.59
CA LYS A 13 1.85 -18.11 3.06
C LYS A 13 3.22 -17.68 3.60
N ALA A 14 4.31 -18.02 2.90
CA ALA A 14 5.64 -17.60 3.26
C ALA A 14 5.82 -16.07 3.14
N GLN A 15 5.35 -15.49 2.05
CA GLN A 15 5.38 -14.04 1.86
C GLN A 15 4.52 -13.30 2.89
N ILE A 16 3.31 -13.80 3.20
CA ILE A 16 2.50 -13.22 4.27
C ILE A 16 3.24 -13.28 5.60
N ALA A 17 3.85 -14.43 5.93
CA ALA A 17 4.63 -14.57 7.17
C ALA A 17 5.80 -13.59 7.24
N GLU A 18 6.58 -13.45 6.15
CA GLU A 18 7.69 -12.51 6.07
C GLU A 18 7.21 -11.05 6.21
N TYR A 19 6.09 -10.71 5.56
CA TYR A 19 5.49 -9.39 5.70
C TYR A 19 5.04 -9.12 7.14
N LEU A 20 4.27 -10.01 7.76
CA LEU A 20 3.82 -9.87 9.14
C LEU A 20 5.00 -9.78 10.11
N GLN A 21 6.06 -10.55 9.88
CA GLN A 21 7.30 -10.45 10.66
C GLN A 21 7.98 -9.09 10.48
N ARG A 22 8.00 -8.54 9.25
CA ARG A 22 8.58 -7.21 8.96
C ARG A 22 7.90 -6.09 9.75
N ILE A 23 6.59 -6.19 9.94
CA ILE A 23 5.78 -5.21 10.66
C ILE A 23 5.47 -5.62 12.11
N GLU A 24 6.07 -6.70 12.61
CA GLU A 24 5.84 -7.25 13.97
C GLU A 24 4.36 -7.56 14.27
N ALA A 25 3.60 -7.90 13.25
CA ALA A 25 2.20 -8.30 13.37
C ALA A 25 2.04 -9.80 13.54
N ARG A 26 0.85 -10.22 13.99
CA ARG A 26 0.46 -11.62 14.16
C ARG A 26 -0.48 -12.06 13.04
N TRP A 27 -0.67 -13.37 12.91
CA TRP A 27 -1.73 -13.93 12.09
C TRP A 27 -3.11 -13.57 12.65
N PRO A 28 -4.21 -13.67 11.84
CA PRO A 28 -5.57 -13.36 12.30
C PRO A 28 -6.04 -14.16 13.51
N ASP A 29 -5.49 -15.36 13.72
CA ASP A 29 -5.74 -16.24 14.87
C ASP A 29 -4.89 -15.92 16.11
N GLY A 30 -4.08 -14.86 16.04
CA GLY A 30 -3.18 -14.45 17.12
C GLY A 30 -1.82 -15.16 17.13
N THR A 31 -1.57 -16.09 16.22
CA THR A 31 -0.29 -16.82 16.13
C THR A 31 0.85 -15.87 15.74
N PRO A 32 2.04 -15.96 16.35
CA PRO A 32 3.21 -15.18 15.95
C PRO A 32 3.63 -15.49 14.51
N ALA A 33 4.01 -14.45 13.74
CA ALA A 33 4.39 -14.59 12.33
C ALA A 33 5.57 -15.54 12.08
N GLY A 34 6.48 -15.68 13.05
CA GLY A 34 7.64 -16.59 12.97
C GLY A 34 7.36 -18.05 13.34
N SER A 35 6.14 -18.40 13.79
CA SER A 35 5.78 -19.79 14.02
C SER A 35 5.41 -20.46 12.71
N THR A 36 5.97 -21.64 12.42
CA THR A 36 5.52 -22.47 11.30
C THR A 36 4.02 -22.73 11.43
N ALA A 37 3.23 -22.39 10.38
CA ALA A 37 1.78 -22.58 10.38
C ALA A 37 1.40 -23.98 10.91
N PRO A 38 0.30 -24.12 11.65
CA PRO A 38 -0.12 -25.40 12.18
C PRO A 38 -0.24 -26.41 11.03
N LYS A 39 0.49 -27.52 11.14
CA LYS A 39 0.36 -28.65 10.23
C LYS A 39 -1.02 -29.24 10.47
N ASN A 40 -1.94 -29.04 9.56
CA ASN A 40 -3.15 -29.85 9.53
C ASN A 40 -2.75 -31.30 9.36
N SER A 41 -2.80 -32.05 10.45
CA SER A 41 -2.62 -33.48 10.47
C SER A 41 -3.86 -34.17 9.86
N THR A 42 -3.76 -34.61 8.62
CA THR A 42 -4.48 -35.80 8.15
C THR A 42 -3.47 -36.66 7.41
N ALA A 43 -2.97 -37.63 8.16
CA ALA A 43 -2.24 -38.75 7.59
C ALA A 43 -3.21 -39.67 6.87
N THR A 44 -2.90 -40.04 5.64
CA THR A 44 -3.14 -41.39 5.14
C THR A 44 -2.02 -41.76 4.17
N ALA A 45 -1.49 -42.91 4.45
CA ALA A 45 -0.34 -43.53 3.81
C ALA A 45 -0.68 -44.12 2.43
N GLY A 46 0.32 -44.24 1.57
CA GLY A 46 0.30 -45.08 0.39
C GLY A 46 1.38 -44.69 -0.64
N GLY A 47 2.54 -45.26 -0.60
CA GLY A 47 3.49 -45.32 -1.71
C GLY A 47 3.24 -46.55 -2.56
N PRO A 48 4.12 -47.00 -3.51
CA PRO A 48 5.37 -46.42 -3.96
C PRO A 48 5.58 -46.49 -5.51
N SER A 49 6.72 -45.91 -5.96
CA SER A 49 7.60 -46.34 -7.06
C SER A 49 7.24 -46.06 -8.53
N GLY A 50 8.26 -45.55 -9.25
CA GLY A 50 8.40 -45.70 -10.70
C GLY A 50 9.25 -44.58 -11.35
N SER A 51 10.52 -44.92 -11.55
CA SER A 51 11.54 -44.23 -12.35
C SER A 51 11.13 -43.98 -13.82
N ASP A 52 11.58 -42.90 -14.48
CA ASP A 52 12.67 -42.94 -15.46
C ASP A 52 12.86 -41.61 -16.21
N ALA A 53 14.12 -41.40 -16.54
CA ALA A 53 14.71 -40.26 -17.21
C ALA A 53 14.43 -40.20 -18.72
N ALA A 54 14.49 -38.99 -19.31
CA ALA A 54 15.29 -38.68 -20.49
C ALA A 54 15.07 -37.23 -20.98
N SER A 55 16.12 -36.44 -21.06
CA SER A 55 16.31 -35.33 -22.04
C SER A 55 17.09 -35.92 -23.23
N PRO A 56 17.44 -35.16 -24.33
CA PRO A 56 17.14 -33.74 -24.74
C PRO A 56 16.79 -33.62 -26.24
N GLY A 57 16.51 -32.40 -26.70
CA GLY A 57 16.47 -32.12 -28.15
C GLY A 57 16.28 -30.62 -28.45
N SER A 58 17.34 -30.01 -28.93
CA SER A 58 17.46 -28.66 -29.47
C SER A 58 16.83 -28.52 -30.84
N SER A 59 16.31 -27.34 -31.19
CA SER A 59 16.66 -26.66 -32.46
C SER A 59 15.99 -25.28 -32.57
N ALA A 60 16.79 -24.38 -33.11
CA ALA A 60 16.54 -22.98 -33.42
C ALA A 60 15.69 -22.81 -34.68
N ASP A 61 15.22 -21.58 -34.82
CA ASP A 61 15.17 -20.71 -36.00
C ASP A 61 13.80 -20.18 -36.45
N ALA A 62 13.90 -18.91 -36.74
CA ALA A 62 13.33 -18.09 -37.78
C ALA A 62 12.19 -17.12 -37.43
N ALA A 63 12.60 -15.88 -37.49
CA ALA A 63 11.76 -14.67 -37.55
C ALA A 63 10.92 -14.66 -38.85
N SER A 64 9.67 -14.19 -38.74
CA SER A 64 9.01 -13.51 -39.85
C SER A 64 8.03 -12.46 -39.38
N ASN A 65 8.26 -11.28 -39.86
CA ASN A 65 7.43 -10.08 -39.85
C ASN A 65 6.11 -10.33 -40.57
N ALA A 66 4.97 -10.04 -39.97
CA ALA A 66 3.71 -9.89 -40.65
C ALA A 66 2.85 -8.79 -40.05
N GLY A 67 2.36 -7.93 -40.92
CA GLY A 67 1.69 -6.69 -40.70
C GLY A 67 0.38 -6.78 -39.90
N ILE A 68 0.05 -5.66 -39.30
CA ILE A 68 -1.19 -5.42 -38.55
C ILE A 68 -2.28 -5.09 -39.59
N ASP A 69 -3.24 -5.98 -39.73
CA ASP A 69 -4.47 -5.74 -40.48
C ASP A 69 -5.56 -5.34 -39.47
N LEU A 70 -6.05 -4.11 -39.57
CA LEU A 70 -7.14 -3.58 -38.76
C LEU A 70 -8.48 -4.04 -39.37
N ALA A 71 -9.04 -5.11 -38.86
CA ALA A 71 -10.40 -5.52 -39.18
C ALA A 71 -11.37 -5.08 -38.08
N ASP A 72 -12.43 -4.42 -38.51
CA ASP A 72 -13.60 -3.88 -37.82
C ASP A 72 -14.34 -4.97 -37.00
N PRO A 73 -14.63 -4.80 -35.68
CA PRO A 73 -15.41 -5.76 -34.92
C PRO A 73 -16.86 -5.30 -34.77
N ALA A 74 -17.69 -5.69 -35.75
CA ALA A 74 -19.13 -5.70 -35.58
C ALA A 74 -19.64 -7.14 -35.42
N ALA A 75 -19.58 -7.68 -34.19
CA ALA A 75 -20.43 -8.80 -33.77
C ALA A 75 -20.46 -8.83 -32.25
N GLY A 76 -21.64 -8.54 -31.67
CA GLY A 76 -21.87 -8.60 -30.22
C GLY A 76 -21.60 -9.99 -29.66
N ALA A 77 -20.56 -10.10 -28.87
CA ALA A 77 -20.35 -11.25 -28.01
C ALA A 77 -20.81 -10.86 -26.59
N ASP A 78 -21.75 -11.64 -26.09
CA ASP A 78 -22.30 -11.56 -24.75
C ASP A 78 -21.17 -11.86 -23.74
N LEU A 79 -20.59 -10.82 -23.12
CA LEU A 79 -19.47 -10.90 -22.18
C LEU A 79 -19.88 -11.46 -20.80
N ASN A 80 -21.09 -12.02 -20.68
CA ASN A 80 -21.61 -12.49 -19.40
C ASN A 80 -21.77 -14.02 -19.28
N ALA A 81 -21.20 -14.81 -20.19
CA ALA A 81 -21.26 -16.27 -20.14
C ALA A 81 -19.92 -16.84 -19.67
N GLY A 82 -19.84 -17.24 -18.40
CA GLY A 82 -18.83 -18.19 -17.94
C GLY A 82 -17.90 -17.78 -16.78
N ALA A 83 -18.27 -16.82 -15.93
CA ALA A 83 -17.62 -16.74 -14.62
C ALA A 83 -18.18 -17.87 -13.75
N GLU A 84 -17.44 -18.97 -13.62
CA GLU A 84 -17.66 -19.94 -12.56
C GLU A 84 -17.78 -19.21 -11.22
N PRO A 85 -18.76 -19.54 -10.36
CA PRO A 85 -18.87 -18.93 -9.05
C PRO A 85 -17.59 -19.23 -8.29
N VAL A 86 -16.77 -18.20 -8.02
CA VAL A 86 -15.60 -18.31 -7.15
C VAL A 86 -16.09 -18.93 -5.85
N ALA A 87 -15.58 -20.12 -5.50
CA ALA A 87 -15.93 -20.82 -4.29
C ALA A 87 -15.82 -19.86 -3.09
N PRO A 88 -16.80 -19.85 -2.16
CA PRO A 88 -16.76 -18.94 -1.03
C PRO A 88 -15.45 -19.16 -0.28
N ARG A 89 -14.64 -18.08 -0.17
CA ARG A 89 -13.39 -18.10 0.59
C ARG A 89 -13.71 -18.56 2.01
N PRO A 90 -12.90 -19.43 2.63
CA PRO A 90 -13.14 -19.88 3.99
C PRO A 90 -13.30 -18.63 4.88
N LYS A 91 -14.38 -18.59 5.66
CA LYS A 91 -14.65 -17.52 6.63
C LYS A 91 -13.51 -17.54 7.66
N ASN A 92 -12.51 -16.68 7.47
CA ASN A 92 -11.40 -16.53 8.41
C ASN A 92 -11.93 -15.86 9.68
N ALA A 93 -12.12 -16.64 10.72
CA ALA A 93 -12.70 -16.25 12.01
C ALA A 93 -11.95 -15.10 12.73
N GLY A 94 -10.83 -14.63 12.21
CA GLY A 94 -10.01 -13.55 12.79
C GLY A 94 -10.00 -12.23 11.99
N LEU A 95 -10.60 -12.18 10.80
CA LEU A 95 -10.62 -10.95 9.99
C LEU A 95 -11.71 -10.00 10.48
N ASN A 96 -11.36 -9.10 11.37
CA ASN A 96 -12.23 -8.09 11.95
C ASN A 96 -11.57 -6.71 11.99
N LEU A 97 -12.32 -5.70 12.40
CA LEU A 97 -11.82 -4.31 12.47
C LEU A 97 -10.61 -4.18 13.40
N GLY A 98 -10.59 -4.90 14.54
CA GLY A 98 -9.44 -4.87 15.45
C GLY A 98 -8.17 -5.39 14.81
N TYR A 99 -8.27 -6.45 14.00
CA TYR A 99 -7.11 -6.97 13.27
C TYR A 99 -6.67 -6.03 12.13
N LEU A 100 -7.60 -5.42 11.39
CA LEU A 100 -7.28 -4.40 10.39
C LEU A 100 -6.58 -3.19 11.03
N THR A 101 -7.09 -2.72 12.17
CA THR A 101 -6.47 -1.63 12.95
C THR A 101 -5.05 -2.00 13.38
N HIS A 102 -4.85 -3.21 13.86
CA HIS A 102 -3.53 -3.71 14.23
C HIS A 102 -2.58 -3.72 13.04
N LEU A 103 -2.99 -4.26 11.89
CA LEU A 103 -2.16 -4.29 10.68
C LEU A 103 -1.77 -2.89 10.21
N GLN A 104 -2.71 -1.95 10.16
CA GLN A 104 -2.44 -0.57 9.76
C GLN A 104 -1.45 0.10 10.72
N ALA A 105 -1.70 0.02 12.03
CA ALA A 105 -0.83 0.60 13.04
C ALA A 105 0.58 0.02 13.00
N GLN A 106 0.70 -1.30 12.85
CA GLN A 106 2.00 -1.96 12.74
C GLN A 106 2.74 -1.60 11.46
N HIS A 107 2.03 -1.50 10.33
CA HIS A 107 2.66 -1.09 9.07
C HIS A 107 3.27 0.30 9.19
N ILE A 108 2.50 1.31 9.63
CA ILE A 108 2.97 2.70 9.72
C ILE A 108 4.08 2.90 10.76
N SER A 109 4.19 1.98 11.73
CA SER A 109 5.23 2.03 12.75
C SER A 109 6.55 1.38 12.32
N HIS A 110 6.51 0.47 11.36
CA HIS A 110 7.67 -0.34 10.97
C HIS A 110 8.18 -0.07 9.55
N ILE A 111 7.34 0.46 8.68
CA ILE A 111 7.70 0.75 7.28
C ILE A 111 7.60 2.26 7.04
N PRO A 112 8.73 2.95 6.91
CA PRO A 112 8.74 4.38 6.67
C PRO A 112 8.17 4.76 5.30
N PHE A 113 7.47 5.89 5.22
CA PHE A 113 7.36 6.60 3.95
C PHE A 113 8.73 7.15 3.57
N GLU A 114 9.16 6.94 2.31
CA GLU A 114 10.43 7.51 1.83
C GLU A 114 10.42 7.69 0.31
N ASN A 115 11.12 8.74 -0.16
CA ASN A 115 11.29 9.05 -1.59
C ASN A 115 12.74 8.92 -2.07
N LEU A 116 13.55 8.11 -1.41
CA LEU A 116 15.01 8.06 -1.66
C LEU A 116 15.34 7.54 -3.06
N ASP A 117 14.57 6.61 -3.61
CA ASP A 117 14.77 6.15 -4.98
C ASP A 117 14.44 7.24 -6.00
N ILE A 118 13.40 8.04 -5.76
CA ILE A 118 13.07 9.21 -6.58
C ILE A 118 14.23 10.23 -6.54
N MET A 119 14.75 10.51 -5.35
CA MET A 119 15.87 11.43 -5.16
C MET A 119 17.17 10.91 -5.78
N ALA A 120 17.30 9.60 -5.93
CA ALA A 120 18.42 8.95 -6.63
C ALA A 120 18.19 8.80 -8.15
N GLY A 121 17.08 9.31 -8.69
CA GLY A 121 16.72 9.18 -10.11
C GLY A 121 16.37 7.76 -10.53
N LYS A 122 16.05 6.87 -9.60
CA LYS A 122 15.63 5.50 -9.90
C LYS A 122 14.16 5.46 -10.27
N PRO A 123 13.76 4.61 -11.23
CA PRO A 123 12.36 4.42 -11.56
C PRO A 123 11.61 3.77 -10.37
N ILE A 124 10.35 4.15 -10.21
CA ILE A 124 9.45 3.53 -9.23
C ILE A 124 8.67 2.41 -9.93
N SER A 125 8.77 1.20 -9.40
CA SER A 125 7.97 0.06 -9.83
C SER A 125 6.74 -0.10 -8.93
N LEU A 126 5.60 -0.43 -9.53
CA LEU A 126 4.40 -0.89 -8.82
C LEU A 126 4.12 -2.38 -9.03
N ASP A 127 5.09 -3.11 -9.63
CA ASP A 127 5.02 -4.57 -9.67
C ASP A 127 5.07 -5.13 -8.25
N ARG A 128 4.17 -6.07 -7.95
CA ARG A 128 4.00 -6.63 -6.60
C ARG A 128 5.26 -7.35 -6.10
N SER A 129 6.00 -8.00 -7.00
CA SER A 129 7.25 -8.69 -6.65
C SER A 129 8.38 -7.72 -6.35
N ASP A 130 8.49 -6.64 -7.12
CA ASP A 130 9.48 -5.57 -6.88
C ASP A 130 9.21 -4.85 -5.57
N LEU A 131 7.92 -4.54 -5.30
CA LEU A 131 7.50 -3.92 -4.04
C LEU A 131 7.81 -4.81 -2.85
N PHE A 132 7.52 -6.11 -2.94
CA PHE A 132 7.82 -7.06 -1.88
C PHE A 132 9.34 -7.13 -1.63
N HIS A 133 10.12 -7.27 -2.69
CA HIS A 133 11.57 -7.30 -2.58
C HIS A 133 12.12 -6.02 -1.94
N LYS A 134 11.73 -4.84 -2.44
CA LYS A 134 12.19 -3.55 -1.90
C LYS A 134 11.81 -3.37 -0.44
N ILE A 135 10.51 -3.47 -0.14
CA ILE A 135 9.96 -3.02 1.14
C ILE A 135 10.11 -4.08 2.23
N ILE A 136 9.89 -5.34 1.88
CA ILE A 136 9.94 -6.43 2.86
C ILE A 136 11.35 -7.01 2.95
N THR A 137 11.88 -7.56 1.85
CA THR A 137 13.16 -8.28 1.86
C THR A 137 14.34 -7.33 2.08
N CYS A 138 14.41 -6.22 1.34
CA CYS A 138 15.46 -5.21 1.50
C CYS A 138 15.20 -4.21 2.64
N ARG A 139 14.10 -4.36 3.38
CA ARG A 139 13.73 -3.53 4.55
C ARG A 139 13.72 -2.02 4.26
N ARG A 140 13.42 -1.62 3.02
CA ARG A 140 13.22 -0.24 2.61
C ARG A 140 11.81 0.24 2.98
N GLY A 141 11.53 1.48 2.69
CA GLY A 141 10.19 2.06 2.63
C GLY A 141 9.75 2.32 1.19
N GLY A 142 8.84 3.27 1.02
CA GLY A 142 8.38 3.69 -0.31
C GLY A 142 7.48 4.91 -0.26
N VAL A 143 7.07 5.40 -1.42
CA VAL A 143 6.06 6.46 -1.53
C VAL A 143 4.64 5.88 -1.42
N CYS A 144 3.64 6.75 -1.31
CA CYS A 144 2.24 6.35 -1.05
C CYS A 144 1.71 5.26 -1.99
N SER A 145 2.02 5.33 -3.28
CA SER A 145 1.59 4.33 -4.25
C SER A 145 2.25 2.97 -4.03
N GLU A 146 3.54 2.94 -3.66
CA GLU A 146 4.26 1.71 -3.35
C GLU A 146 3.70 1.06 -2.06
N LEU A 147 3.59 1.84 -0.99
CA LEU A 147 3.13 1.36 0.32
C LEU A 147 1.70 0.83 0.27
N ASN A 148 0.76 1.60 -0.29
CA ASN A 148 -0.64 1.18 -0.37
C ASN A 148 -0.87 0.06 -1.40
N THR A 149 -0.07 -0.06 -2.47
CA THR A 149 -0.15 -1.20 -3.39
C THR A 149 0.27 -2.49 -2.69
N LEU A 150 1.39 -2.46 -1.98
CA LEU A 150 1.87 -3.62 -1.24
C LEU A 150 0.92 -4.01 -0.10
N TYR A 151 0.38 -3.03 0.63
CA TYR A 151 -0.56 -3.27 1.72
C TYR A 151 -1.90 -3.79 1.23
N ASN A 152 -2.42 -3.27 0.11
CA ASN A 152 -3.62 -3.81 -0.54
C ASN A 152 -3.44 -5.29 -0.89
N TRP A 153 -2.29 -5.65 -1.47
CA TRP A 153 -1.98 -7.03 -1.80
C TRP A 153 -1.92 -7.94 -0.56
N LEU A 154 -1.39 -7.45 0.57
CA LEU A 154 -1.44 -8.17 1.84
C LEU A 154 -2.90 -8.40 2.29
N LEU A 155 -3.73 -7.35 2.30
CA LEU A 155 -5.13 -7.43 2.74
C LEU A 155 -5.93 -8.41 1.87
N GLU A 156 -5.79 -8.34 0.53
CA GLU A 156 -6.37 -9.32 -0.40
C GLU A 156 -5.93 -10.76 -0.08
N SER A 157 -4.63 -10.93 0.15
CA SER A 157 -4.03 -12.26 0.39
C SER A 157 -4.45 -12.86 1.72
N LEU A 158 -4.71 -12.03 2.73
CA LEU A 158 -5.31 -12.45 4.01
C LEU A 158 -6.80 -12.80 3.87
N GLY A 159 -7.47 -12.33 2.82
CA GLY A 159 -8.88 -12.60 2.54
C GLY A 159 -9.84 -11.46 2.90
N PHE A 160 -9.34 -10.24 3.17
CA PHE A 160 -10.21 -9.07 3.25
C PHE A 160 -10.83 -8.77 1.89
N ASN A 161 -12.08 -8.29 1.90
CA ASN A 161 -12.72 -7.73 0.71
C ASN A 161 -12.33 -6.26 0.60
N VAL A 162 -11.54 -5.91 -0.40
CA VAL A 162 -10.96 -4.56 -0.56
C VAL A 162 -11.29 -3.97 -1.92
N THR A 163 -11.39 -2.64 -1.95
CA THR A 163 -11.49 -1.84 -3.18
C THR A 163 -10.50 -0.69 -3.07
N SER A 164 -9.66 -0.49 -4.09
CA SER A 164 -8.80 0.68 -4.17
C SER A 164 -9.55 1.87 -4.75
N TYR A 165 -9.34 3.03 -4.17
CA TYR A 165 -9.87 4.31 -4.66
C TYR A 165 -8.74 5.29 -4.95
N SER A 166 -8.93 6.11 -5.98
CA SER A 166 -8.00 7.18 -6.34
C SER A 166 -8.39 8.49 -5.68
N ALA A 167 -7.48 9.04 -4.89
CA ALA A 167 -7.73 10.20 -4.06
C ALA A 167 -6.84 11.40 -4.41
N ARG A 168 -7.32 12.61 -4.06
CA ARG A 168 -6.57 13.87 -4.12
C ARG A 168 -6.16 14.29 -2.74
N ILE A 169 -4.89 14.58 -2.54
CA ILE A 169 -4.40 15.21 -1.31
C ILE A 169 -4.77 16.69 -1.36
N ILE A 170 -5.47 17.18 -0.34
CA ILE A 170 -5.95 18.56 -0.23
C ILE A 170 -5.15 19.26 0.85
N ALA A 171 -4.17 20.07 0.45
CA ALA A 171 -3.44 20.92 1.39
C ALA A 171 -4.04 22.34 1.38
N SER A 172 -4.18 22.94 2.55
CA SER A 172 -4.81 24.28 2.71
C SER A 172 -4.14 25.40 1.92
N THR A 173 -2.88 25.23 1.54
CA THR A 173 -2.03 26.25 0.89
C THR A 173 -1.59 25.88 -0.52
N ALA A 174 -2.00 24.72 -1.04
CA ALA A 174 -1.54 24.24 -2.34
C ALA A 174 -2.68 24.28 -3.39
N PRO A 175 -2.35 24.43 -4.68
CA PRO A 175 -3.29 24.20 -5.75
C PRO A 175 -3.92 22.79 -5.63
N VAL A 176 -5.13 22.63 -6.18
CA VAL A 176 -5.78 21.33 -6.25
C VAL A 176 -4.84 20.32 -6.90
N GLN A 177 -4.56 19.23 -6.19
CA GLN A 177 -3.70 18.16 -6.67
C GLN A 177 -4.48 17.21 -7.59
N MET A 178 -3.77 16.55 -8.48
CA MET A 178 -4.32 15.43 -9.26
C MET A 178 -4.70 14.25 -8.35
N ARG A 179 -5.48 13.30 -8.84
CA ARG A 179 -5.74 12.03 -8.16
C ARG A 179 -4.47 11.19 -8.22
N SER A 180 -3.64 11.26 -7.20
CA SER A 180 -2.33 10.59 -7.17
C SER A 180 -2.10 9.74 -5.92
N HIS A 181 -3.07 9.73 -5.02
CA HIS A 181 -2.99 8.96 -3.79
C HIS A 181 -3.95 7.78 -3.83
N ARG A 182 -3.46 6.60 -3.48
CA ARG A 182 -4.27 5.39 -3.32
C ARG A 182 -4.77 5.32 -1.89
N ILE A 183 -6.07 5.07 -1.72
CA ILE A 183 -6.68 4.74 -0.44
C ILE A 183 -7.46 3.44 -0.59
N ILE A 184 -7.58 2.64 0.47
CA ILE A 184 -8.17 1.31 0.41
C ILE A 184 -9.48 1.30 1.20
N GLY A 185 -10.58 0.99 0.53
CA GLY A 185 -11.84 0.64 1.17
C GLY A 185 -11.85 -0.83 1.55
N VAL A 186 -12.04 -1.15 2.82
CA VAL A 186 -12.16 -2.51 3.33
C VAL A 186 -13.60 -2.78 3.71
N HIS A 187 -14.25 -3.70 2.98
CA HIS A 187 -15.67 -3.99 3.15
C HIS A 187 -15.88 -5.08 4.21
N MET A 188 -16.60 -4.75 5.25
CA MET A 188 -16.93 -5.64 6.38
C MET A 188 -18.44 -5.71 6.57
N GLN A 189 -18.92 -6.62 7.44
CA GLN A 189 -20.35 -6.76 7.71
C GLN A 189 -20.99 -5.49 8.30
N ASN A 190 -20.20 -4.71 9.04
CA ASN A 190 -20.64 -3.48 9.72
C ASN A 190 -20.29 -2.19 8.97
N GLY A 191 -19.92 -2.28 7.69
CA GLY A 191 -19.66 -1.13 6.84
C GLY A 191 -18.32 -1.20 6.10
N THR A 192 -18.01 -0.13 5.40
CA THR A 192 -16.73 0.07 4.71
C THR A 192 -15.80 0.92 5.59
N PHE A 193 -14.54 0.50 5.67
CA PHE A 193 -13.52 1.23 6.42
C PHE A 193 -12.39 1.66 5.48
N LEU A 194 -12.01 2.92 5.54
CA LEU A 194 -10.87 3.44 4.80
C LEU A 194 -9.58 3.12 5.55
N SER A 195 -8.68 2.39 4.92
CA SER A 195 -7.36 2.05 5.42
C SER A 195 -6.29 2.63 4.52
N ASP A 196 -5.25 3.22 5.10
CA ASP A 196 -4.19 3.92 4.38
C ASP A 196 -2.89 3.86 5.18
N VAL A 197 -1.83 3.42 4.54
CA VAL A 197 -0.49 3.33 5.13
C VAL A 197 0.55 4.15 4.36
N GLY A 198 0.10 4.91 3.35
CA GLY A 198 0.96 5.64 2.41
C GLY A 198 1.01 7.15 2.62
N PHE A 199 0.43 7.68 3.67
CA PHE A 199 0.48 9.12 3.93
C PHE A 199 1.83 9.52 4.54
N ASN A 200 2.47 10.56 4.04
CA ASN A 200 3.80 10.98 4.46
C ASN A 200 3.84 11.57 5.88
N PHE A 201 2.76 12.19 6.33
CA PHE A 201 2.56 12.73 7.68
C PHE A 201 1.08 12.94 7.89
N ASP A 202 0.66 13.11 9.12
CA ASP A 202 -0.78 13.26 9.43
C ASP A 202 -1.60 11.99 9.10
N HIS A 203 -1.04 10.82 9.34
CA HIS A 203 -1.76 9.57 9.21
C HIS A 203 -2.88 9.44 10.22
N HIS A 204 -4.04 8.94 9.78
CA HIS A 204 -4.97 8.31 10.71
C HIS A 204 -4.43 6.92 11.09
N ARG A 205 -4.27 6.70 12.39
CA ARG A 205 -3.66 5.47 12.93
C ARG A 205 -4.60 4.28 12.91
N ILE A 206 -5.88 4.54 12.72
CA ILE A 206 -6.95 3.53 12.66
C ILE A 206 -7.65 3.58 11.31
N PRO A 207 -8.23 2.48 10.83
CA PRO A 207 -9.14 2.52 9.71
C PRO A 207 -10.37 3.39 10.05
N LEU A 208 -10.75 4.29 9.16
CA LEU A 208 -11.89 5.19 9.36
C LEU A 208 -13.14 4.63 8.71
N GLN A 209 -14.22 4.51 9.46
CA GLN A 209 -15.51 4.10 8.92
C GLN A 209 -16.00 5.12 7.88
N LEU A 210 -16.38 4.62 6.70
CA LEU A 210 -16.91 5.43 5.60
C LEU A 210 -18.37 5.77 5.85
N GLU A 211 -18.59 6.64 6.82
CA GLU A 211 -19.88 7.12 7.25
C GLU A 211 -19.85 8.64 7.34
N ALA A 212 -20.89 9.33 6.78
CA ALA A 212 -20.93 10.77 6.72
C ALA A 212 -21.07 11.39 8.12
N ASP A 213 -20.25 12.39 8.38
CA ASP A 213 -20.25 13.23 9.58
C ASP A 213 -19.97 12.50 10.91
N LEU A 214 -19.63 11.20 10.86
CA LEU A 214 -19.16 10.45 12.02
C LEU A 214 -17.77 10.95 12.43
N VAL A 215 -17.67 11.52 13.64
CA VAL A 215 -16.38 11.91 14.23
C VAL A 215 -15.71 10.69 14.85
N GLN A 216 -14.46 10.43 14.44
CA GLN A 216 -13.66 9.26 14.84
C GLN A 216 -12.33 9.73 15.37
N TYR A 217 -11.88 9.19 16.50
CA TYR A 217 -10.64 9.57 17.17
C TYR A 217 -9.61 8.45 17.10
N ASP A 218 -8.40 8.77 16.64
CA ASP A 218 -7.32 7.78 16.42
C ASP A 218 -6.30 7.70 17.57
N GLY A 219 -6.58 8.39 18.67
CA GLY A 219 -5.67 8.52 19.81
C GLY A 219 -4.91 9.85 19.85
N GLU A 220 -4.91 10.61 18.75
CA GLU A 220 -4.22 11.89 18.63
C GLU A 220 -5.07 12.96 17.95
N CYS A 221 -5.73 12.64 16.87
CA CYS A 221 -6.54 13.53 16.06
C CYS A 221 -7.98 13.00 15.91
N GLU A 222 -8.90 13.92 15.69
CA GLU A 222 -10.25 13.57 15.26
C GLU A 222 -10.34 13.63 13.73
N TYR A 223 -11.10 12.72 13.16
CA TYR A 223 -11.37 12.63 11.73
C TYR A 223 -12.86 12.54 11.48
N LYS A 224 -13.30 13.10 10.37
CA LYS A 224 -14.64 12.85 9.83
C LYS A 224 -14.63 12.82 8.32
N LEU A 225 -15.59 12.11 7.76
CA LEU A 225 -15.85 12.06 6.33
C LEU A 225 -17.15 12.79 6.05
N ALA A 226 -17.19 13.61 5.02
CA ALA A 226 -18.38 14.34 4.61
C ALA A 226 -18.60 14.17 3.11
N ARG A 227 -19.85 14.21 2.66
CA ARG A 227 -20.17 14.26 1.23
C ARG A 227 -19.96 15.68 0.68
N ASP A 228 -19.50 15.73 -0.56
CA ASP A 228 -19.24 16.96 -1.29
C ASP A 228 -19.54 16.74 -2.78
N ASP A 229 -20.22 17.67 -3.42
CA ASP A 229 -20.66 17.54 -4.81
C ASP A 229 -19.51 17.45 -5.80
N PHE A 230 -18.36 18.07 -5.51
CA PHE A 230 -17.20 18.06 -6.37
C PHE A 230 -16.19 16.96 -6.01
N TRP A 231 -15.96 16.75 -4.71
CA TRP A 231 -14.95 15.80 -4.23
C TRP A 231 -15.47 14.37 -4.09
N GLY A 232 -16.79 14.19 -3.99
CA GLY A 232 -17.43 12.94 -3.60
C GLY A 232 -17.40 12.76 -2.09
N TRP A 233 -16.30 12.26 -1.56
CA TRP A 233 -16.00 12.23 -0.13
C TRP A 233 -14.87 13.20 0.20
N LEU A 234 -15.03 13.94 1.30
CA LEU A 234 -14.00 14.75 1.92
C LEU A 234 -13.64 14.20 3.28
N MET A 235 -12.36 13.86 3.46
CA MET A 235 -11.81 13.57 4.77
C MET A 235 -11.35 14.88 5.42
N TRP A 236 -11.80 15.10 6.64
CA TRP A 236 -11.40 16.20 7.50
C TRP A 236 -10.61 15.64 8.69
N GLN A 237 -9.61 16.38 9.12
CA GLN A 237 -8.85 16.14 10.34
C GLN A 237 -8.99 17.36 11.23
N HIS A 238 -9.22 17.12 12.52
CA HIS A 238 -9.19 18.13 13.56
C HIS A 238 -7.98 17.94 14.45
N ARG A 239 -7.26 19.01 14.67
CA ARG A 239 -6.19 19.11 15.65
C ARG A 239 -6.50 20.22 16.63
N PRO A 240 -6.22 20.05 17.95
CA PRO A 240 -6.59 21.05 18.97
C PRO A 240 -6.18 22.47 18.63
N ASN A 241 -4.97 22.66 18.12
CA ASN A 241 -4.40 23.99 17.84
C ASN A 241 -4.71 24.51 16.42
N LEU A 242 -5.24 23.66 15.52
CA LEU A 242 -5.37 23.98 14.10
C LEU A 242 -6.82 23.91 13.59
N GLY A 243 -7.74 23.38 14.41
CA GLY A 243 -9.14 23.15 14.02
C GLY A 243 -9.30 22.14 12.86
N TRP A 244 -10.47 22.15 12.23
CA TRP A 244 -10.80 21.24 11.14
C TRP A 244 -10.12 21.65 9.83
N ARG A 245 -9.41 20.71 9.19
CA ARG A 245 -8.75 20.91 7.90
C ARG A 245 -9.08 19.78 6.94
N ARG A 246 -9.30 20.11 5.68
CA ARG A 246 -9.47 19.12 4.61
C ARG A 246 -8.16 18.43 4.33
N LYS A 247 -8.18 17.10 4.22
CA LYS A 247 -6.98 16.28 3.98
C LYS A 247 -7.02 15.59 2.63
N LEU A 248 -8.14 14.99 2.30
CA LEU A 248 -8.26 14.07 1.18
C LEU A 248 -9.64 14.17 0.56
N GLY A 249 -9.73 14.11 -0.78
CA GLY A 249 -10.99 14.00 -1.51
C GLY A 249 -10.94 12.83 -2.47
N PHE A 250 -12.01 11.99 -2.52
CA PHE A 250 -12.07 10.84 -3.41
C PHE A 250 -13.51 10.46 -3.76
N THR A 251 -13.66 9.67 -4.82
CA THR A 251 -14.92 8.99 -5.19
C THR A 251 -14.79 7.49 -4.97
N GLU A 252 -15.90 6.80 -4.82
CA GLU A 252 -15.93 5.33 -4.63
C GLU A 252 -15.77 4.55 -5.95
N GLU A 253 -15.22 5.18 -6.98
CA GLU A 253 -14.91 4.52 -8.25
C GLU A 253 -13.75 3.54 -8.07
N PRO A 254 -13.95 2.22 -8.32
CA PRO A 254 -12.91 1.23 -8.14
C PRO A 254 -11.74 1.47 -9.09
N GLN A 255 -10.53 1.26 -8.57
CA GLN A 255 -9.27 1.38 -9.33
C GLN A 255 -8.48 0.08 -9.26
N ILE A 256 -7.72 -0.21 -10.30
CA ILE A 256 -6.77 -1.32 -10.37
C ILE A 256 -5.33 -0.81 -10.22
N ASP A 257 -4.38 -1.70 -10.00
CA ASP A 257 -2.97 -1.31 -9.80
C ASP A 257 -2.41 -0.49 -10.97
N LEU A 258 -2.86 -0.77 -12.20
CA LEU A 258 -2.43 -0.07 -13.42
C LEU A 258 -2.81 1.42 -13.42
N ASP A 259 -3.94 1.79 -12.79
CA ASP A 259 -4.42 3.18 -12.74
C ASP A 259 -3.46 4.08 -11.94
N PHE A 260 -2.64 3.50 -11.07
CA PHE A 260 -1.67 4.23 -10.25
C PHE A 260 -0.29 4.40 -10.93
N VAL A 261 -0.05 3.79 -12.09
CA VAL A 261 1.25 3.89 -12.80
C VAL A 261 1.50 5.32 -13.30
N ALA A 262 0.53 5.91 -14.00
CA ALA A 262 0.69 7.27 -14.54
C ALA A 262 0.85 8.34 -13.44
N PRO A 263 0.03 8.38 -12.37
CA PRO A 263 0.24 9.33 -11.28
C PRO A 263 1.55 9.09 -10.51
N THR A 264 2.01 7.85 -10.38
CA THR A 264 3.32 7.54 -9.77
C THR A 264 4.47 8.04 -10.63
N PHE A 265 4.38 7.84 -11.95
CA PHE A 265 5.37 8.38 -12.89
C PHE A 265 5.42 9.91 -12.83
N PHE A 266 4.27 10.60 -12.79
CA PHE A 266 4.21 12.03 -12.59
C PHE A 266 4.87 12.44 -11.28
N ALA A 267 4.52 11.78 -10.17
CA ALA A 267 5.08 12.08 -8.86
C ALA A 267 6.61 11.95 -8.83
N ALA A 268 7.16 10.94 -9.50
CA ALA A 268 8.60 10.72 -9.54
C ALA A 268 9.34 11.68 -10.47
N ASN A 269 8.75 12.05 -11.61
CA ASN A 269 9.52 12.65 -12.73
C ASN A 269 9.10 14.07 -13.11
N HIS A 270 7.83 14.47 -12.86
CA HIS A 270 7.35 15.75 -13.38
C HIS A 270 7.95 16.94 -12.62
N PRO A 271 8.32 18.05 -13.32
CA PRO A 271 8.90 19.22 -12.68
C PRO A 271 7.97 19.90 -11.65
N ASP A 272 6.66 19.77 -11.78
CA ASP A 272 5.69 20.31 -10.81
C ASP A 272 5.38 19.36 -9.66
N SER A 273 6.00 18.18 -9.65
CA SER A 273 5.84 17.25 -8.54
C SER A 273 6.46 17.81 -7.25
N ARG A 274 5.78 17.63 -6.13
CA ARG A 274 6.27 18.04 -4.81
C ARG A 274 7.08 16.93 -4.13
N ILE A 275 6.99 15.68 -4.64
CA ILE A 275 7.67 14.52 -4.06
C ILE A 275 9.14 14.44 -4.49
N ASN A 276 9.50 15.00 -5.66
CA ASN A 276 10.85 14.93 -6.21
C ASN A 276 11.72 16.18 -5.96
N LYS A 277 11.35 17.06 -5.02
CA LYS A 277 12.06 18.32 -4.76
C LYS A 277 13.10 18.23 -3.64
N ALA A 278 12.86 17.38 -2.67
CA ALA A 278 13.75 17.21 -1.54
C ALA A 278 13.50 15.83 -0.90
N THR A 279 14.49 15.37 -0.13
CA THR A 279 14.35 14.15 0.68
C THR A 279 13.16 14.28 1.63
N LYS A 280 12.33 13.23 1.62
CA LYS A 280 11.19 13.05 2.52
C LYS A 280 11.24 11.65 3.08
N VAL A 281 11.36 11.55 4.37
CA VAL A 281 11.29 10.28 5.11
C VAL A 281 10.45 10.52 6.33
N SER A 282 9.52 9.63 6.65
CA SER A 282 8.73 9.73 7.87
C SER A 282 8.32 8.38 8.42
N VAL A 283 8.15 8.30 9.72
CA VAL A 283 7.71 7.10 10.43
C VAL A 283 7.07 7.46 11.75
N HIS A 284 6.07 6.68 12.18
CA HIS A 284 5.60 6.67 13.56
C HIS A 284 6.32 5.55 14.31
N ARG A 285 7.12 5.88 15.31
CA ARG A 285 7.86 4.90 16.11
C ARG A 285 7.81 5.27 17.58
N ASP A 286 7.60 4.28 18.45
CA ASP A 286 7.58 4.44 19.91
C ASP A 286 6.66 5.58 20.38
N GLY A 287 5.48 5.70 19.73
CA GLY A 287 4.49 6.71 20.01
C GLY A 287 4.85 8.12 19.54
N ARG A 288 5.93 8.28 18.76
CA ARG A 288 6.37 9.57 18.21
C ARG A 288 6.41 9.55 16.70
N PHE A 289 6.12 10.69 16.12
CA PHE A 289 6.34 10.94 14.70
C PHE A 289 7.73 11.53 14.48
N TYR A 290 8.47 10.95 13.55
CA TYR A 290 9.76 11.48 13.09
C TYR A 290 9.70 11.72 11.59
N ALA A 291 10.29 12.83 11.12
CA ALA A 291 10.38 13.10 9.70
C ALA A 291 11.66 13.84 9.30
N ILE A 292 12.10 13.59 8.07
CA ILE A 292 13.04 14.46 7.34
C ILE A 292 12.24 15.11 6.22
N ARG A 293 12.21 16.44 6.21
CA ARG A 293 11.65 17.22 5.11
C ARG A 293 12.23 18.63 5.09
N SER A 294 12.30 19.21 3.89
CA SER A 294 12.79 20.59 3.69
C SER A 294 14.15 20.86 4.35
N GLY A 295 15.04 19.85 4.40
CA GLY A 295 16.38 19.98 4.98
C GLY A 295 16.39 20.03 6.52
N ALA A 296 15.34 19.55 7.20
CA ALA A 296 15.27 19.46 8.64
C ALA A 296 14.86 18.06 9.09
N PHE A 297 15.40 17.62 10.22
CA PHE A 297 14.91 16.50 11.01
C PHE A 297 13.98 17.06 12.06
N LEU A 298 12.77 16.54 12.13
CA LEU A 298 11.70 17.05 12.98
C LEU A 298 10.89 15.94 13.63
N THR A 299 10.22 16.31 14.71
CA THR A 299 9.17 15.51 15.36
C THR A 299 7.86 16.30 15.36
N GLU A 300 6.80 15.66 15.78
CA GLU A 300 5.52 16.31 16.02
C GLU A 300 5.17 16.20 17.51
N ASN A 301 4.74 17.31 18.09
CA ASN A 301 4.31 17.39 19.47
C ASN A 301 2.98 18.13 19.53
N GLY A 302 1.90 17.43 19.94
CA GLY A 302 0.58 18.03 20.05
C GLY A 302 0.02 18.62 18.76
N GLY A 303 0.44 18.08 17.59
CA GLY A 303 0.01 18.56 16.26
C GLY A 303 0.87 19.71 15.69
N GLU A 304 1.89 20.13 16.41
CA GLU A 304 2.86 21.11 15.93
C GLU A 304 4.20 20.45 15.61
N GLU A 305 4.80 20.85 14.49
CA GLU A 305 6.12 20.37 14.09
C GLU A 305 7.19 21.07 14.90
N GLU A 306 8.05 20.26 15.51
CA GLU A 306 9.23 20.71 16.22
C GLU A 306 10.50 20.30 15.45
N ILE A 307 11.32 21.27 15.06
CA ILE A 307 12.60 21.00 14.42
C ILE A 307 13.60 20.56 15.49
N ILE A 308 14.01 19.29 15.43
CA ILE A 308 15.05 18.74 16.29
C ILE A 308 16.42 19.22 15.80
N GLU A 309 16.67 19.15 14.48
CA GLU A 309 17.97 19.43 13.90
C GLU A 309 17.84 19.91 12.44
N LYS A 310 18.63 20.91 12.04
CA LYS A 310 18.78 21.29 10.63
C LYS A 310 19.85 20.41 9.97
N ILE A 311 19.54 19.86 8.82
CA ILE A 311 20.43 19.00 8.08
C ILE A 311 21.33 19.86 7.17
N THR A 312 22.64 19.77 7.39
CA THR A 312 23.65 20.59 6.71
C THR A 312 24.56 19.80 5.77
N SER A 313 24.53 18.45 5.87
CA SER A 313 25.32 17.59 4.99
C SER A 313 24.58 16.31 4.63
N LYS A 314 25.01 15.67 3.54
CA LYS A 314 24.45 14.36 3.13
C LYS A 314 24.81 13.25 4.10
N GLU A 315 26.00 13.31 4.72
CA GLU A 315 26.40 12.33 5.73
C GLU A 315 25.51 12.39 6.97
N GLN A 316 25.19 13.61 7.44
CA GLN A 316 24.26 13.84 8.53
C GLN A 316 22.87 13.30 8.18
N GLU A 317 22.37 13.58 6.98
CA GLU A 317 21.07 13.05 6.49
C GLU A 317 21.06 11.52 6.54
N LEU A 318 22.07 10.86 5.96
CA LEU A 318 22.17 9.41 5.93
C LEU A 318 22.31 8.79 7.32
N LYS A 319 23.02 9.46 8.24
CA LYS A 319 23.11 9.03 9.63
C LYS A 319 21.74 9.03 10.30
N LEU A 320 20.99 10.13 10.18
CA LEU A 320 19.62 10.24 10.72
C LEU A 320 18.67 9.20 10.11
N ILE A 321 18.78 8.95 8.81
CA ILE A 321 17.98 7.94 8.10
C ILE A 321 18.23 6.53 8.67
N ARG A 322 19.49 6.17 8.92
CA ARG A 322 19.82 4.87 9.50
C ARG A 322 19.35 4.74 10.94
N GLU A 323 19.56 5.79 11.74
CA GLU A 323 19.32 5.76 13.19
C GLU A 323 17.84 5.80 13.55
N PHE A 324 17.08 6.74 12.97
CA PHE A 324 15.68 6.97 13.34
C PHE A 324 14.68 6.23 12.45
N PHE A 325 15.00 6.00 11.19
CA PHE A 325 14.10 5.33 10.26
C PHE A 325 14.48 3.89 9.96
N LEU A 326 15.64 3.43 10.45
CA LEU A 326 16.18 2.07 10.29
C LEU A 326 16.24 1.62 8.82
N LEU A 327 16.47 2.55 7.92
CA LEU A 327 16.59 2.25 6.50
C LEU A 327 18.05 1.87 6.15
N PRO A 328 18.27 0.83 5.37
CA PRO A 328 19.59 0.38 4.91
C PRO A 328 20.06 1.24 3.72
N VAL A 329 20.57 2.44 4.01
CA VAL A 329 21.03 3.42 3.01
C VAL A 329 22.50 3.77 3.19
#